data_103b6824f90cb892e1ddb768f67c5ad3
#
_entry.id   103b6824f90cb892e1ddb768f67c5ad3
#
_cell.length_a   1.000
_cell.length_b   1.000
_cell.length_c   1.000
_cell.angle_alpha   90.00
_cell.angle_beta   90.00
_cell.angle_gamma   90.00
#
_symmetry.space_group_name_H-M   'P 1'
#
loop_
_entity.id
_entity.type
_entity.pdbx_description
1 polymer ?
#
loop_
_entity_poly.entity_id
_entity_poly.type
_entity_poly.pdbx_seq_one_letter_code
_entity_poly.pdbx_strand_id
1 'polypeptide(L)'
;MDLRGEDVVLEEGYGEAEESRWGCLAPELLPGGSRKRAAPEDVDDVDGLGLEEVDDGGKRSKPPSPQPHTPDIREAHGPPGRRAAAAAAGGGGEQNGGGGSNLIGEIGRDLSINCLLKLSRSEYGRVASLNQDFRSLVRGGEIYRLRRQNKISEHWVYFSCNVLEWDAYDPYRRRWISVPKMPHDQCFMCSDKESLAVGTELLVFGMTHLVFRYSILTNSWTRGEVMNAPRCLFGSASVGEKAYVAGGTDSFGRILNSAEVYNSETHTWAPLPSMNRARKNCSGVFMDGKFYVLGGVTNNNKVLTCGEEYDIQSQTWKVIEDMSEGLNGVSGAPPLIAVVKDELYAANYSEKVVKKYDKKNNKWITLGNLPERSVSMNGWGLAFRACGERLIVIGGPRTPVGGTIEINSWNPDDKQPEWDLIDRRPSGNFVYNCAVMGC
;
A
#
# COMPACT_ATOMS: atom_id res chain seq x y z
N MET A 1 59.84 26.45 25.45
CA MET A 1 58.80 27.36 26.00
C MET A 1 57.47 26.72 25.62
N ASP A 2 56.87 26.09 26.62
CA ASP A 2 55.55 25.49 26.59
C ASP A 2 54.45 26.51 26.41
N LEU A 3 53.42 26.18 25.69
CA LEU A 3 52.03 26.52 26.03
C LEU A 3 51.10 25.47 25.44
N ARG A 4 50.60 24.64 26.38
CA ARG A 4 49.49 23.70 26.20
C ARG A 4 48.19 24.49 26.15
N GLY A 5 47.31 24.18 25.18
CA GLY A 5 45.89 24.54 25.17
C GLY A 5 45.05 23.27 25.35
N GLU A 6 44.36 23.16 26.47
CA GLU A 6 43.42 22.10 26.78
C GLU A 6 42.13 22.32 26.05
N ASP A 7 41.76 21.40 25.18
CA ASP A 7 40.42 21.36 24.59
C ASP A 7 39.48 20.68 25.56
N VAL A 8 38.54 21.48 26.07
CA VAL A 8 37.43 21.05 26.92
C VAL A 8 36.38 20.39 26.02
N VAL A 9 36.26 19.08 26.14
CA VAL A 9 35.15 18.32 25.55
C VAL A 9 33.91 18.56 26.38
N LEU A 10 32.94 19.29 25.85
CA LEU A 10 31.58 19.36 26.41
C LEU A 10 30.80 18.14 25.93
N GLU A 11 30.65 17.17 26.80
CA GLU A 11 29.62 16.13 26.67
C GLU A 11 28.24 16.76 26.90
N GLU A 12 27.54 17.03 25.82
CA GLU A 12 26.09 17.26 25.88
C GLU A 12 25.37 15.93 25.89
N GLY A 13 24.87 15.56 27.08
CA GLY A 13 23.96 14.45 27.28
C GLY A 13 22.62 14.73 26.60
N TYR A 14 22.35 14.02 25.51
CA TYR A 14 21.02 13.95 24.92
C TYR A 14 20.19 12.92 25.67
N GLY A 15 19.15 13.43 26.35
CA GLY A 15 18.27 12.65 27.21
C GLY A 15 17.45 11.59 26.46
N GLU A 16 17.26 10.50 27.16
CA GLU A 16 16.42 9.33 26.87
C GLU A 16 14.92 9.65 26.92
N ALA A 17 14.40 10.50 26.02
CA ALA A 17 12.99 10.88 26.08
C ALA A 17 12.18 10.74 24.76
N GLU A 18 12.72 10.11 23.71
CA GLU A 18 11.99 9.95 22.42
C GLU A 18 11.70 8.49 21.99
N GLU A 19 12.08 7.48 22.76
CA GLU A 19 11.84 6.07 22.38
C GLU A 19 10.38 5.60 22.49
N SER A 20 9.48 6.37 23.11
CA SER A 20 8.11 5.91 23.38
C SER A 20 7.06 6.34 22.34
N ARG A 21 7.43 7.00 21.24
CA ARG A 21 6.45 7.58 20.29
C ARG A 21 6.10 6.69 19.09
N TRP A 22 6.74 5.54 18.97
CA TRP A 22 6.60 4.65 17.80
C TRP A 22 5.97 3.27 18.10
N GLY A 23 5.54 3.07 19.33
CA GLY A 23 4.72 1.90 19.68
C GLY A 23 3.26 2.17 19.36
N CYS A 24 2.59 1.25 18.66
CA CYS A 24 1.14 1.23 18.50
C CYS A 24 0.46 1.31 19.86
N LEU A 25 0.00 2.50 20.28
CA LEU A 25 -0.92 2.65 21.40
C LEU A 25 -2.31 2.28 20.89
N ALA A 26 -2.75 1.06 21.21
CA ALA A 26 -4.17 0.74 21.16
C ALA A 26 -4.90 1.70 22.12
N PRO A 27 -6.05 2.30 21.73
CA PRO A 27 -6.88 3.02 22.68
C PRO A 27 -7.40 2.03 23.69
N GLU A 28 -7.00 2.16 24.96
CA GLU A 28 -7.59 1.43 26.07
C GLU A 28 -9.08 1.77 26.14
N LEU A 29 -9.91 0.78 25.88
CA LEU A 29 -11.35 0.79 26.21
C LEU A 29 -11.46 0.76 27.73
N LEU A 30 -11.65 1.92 28.35
CA LEU A 30 -11.96 2.03 29.77
C LEU A 30 -13.31 1.36 30.07
N PRO A 31 -13.37 0.46 31.08
CA PRO A 31 -14.65 -0.09 31.54
C PRO A 31 -15.43 1.00 32.27
N GLY A 32 -16.74 1.08 31.99
CA GLY A 32 -17.66 2.04 32.59
C GLY A 32 -17.67 1.99 34.11
N GLY A 33 -17.10 3.01 34.74
CA GLY A 33 -17.16 3.27 36.17
C GLY A 33 -18.17 4.38 36.47
N SER A 34 -19.23 4.05 37.22
CA SER A 34 -20.18 4.97 37.81
C SER A 34 -19.50 6.09 38.59
N ARG A 35 -19.65 7.33 38.15
CA ARG A 35 -19.30 8.48 38.97
C ARG A 35 -20.50 8.93 39.79
N LYS A 36 -20.38 8.74 41.12
CA LYS A 36 -21.19 9.46 42.13
C LYS A 36 -20.83 10.93 42.08
N ARG A 37 -21.87 11.80 42.06
CA ARG A 37 -21.74 13.26 42.21
C ARG A 37 -21.33 13.59 43.65
N ALA A 38 -20.31 14.40 43.82
CA ALA A 38 -20.06 15.16 45.05
C ALA A 38 -20.44 16.63 44.78
N ALA A 39 -21.07 17.25 45.77
CA ALA A 39 -21.56 18.64 45.77
C ALA A 39 -20.39 19.64 45.94
N PRO A 40 -20.54 20.89 45.48
CA PRO A 40 -19.53 21.94 45.72
C PRO A 40 -19.79 22.67 47.03
N GLU A 41 -18.70 23.05 47.70
CA GLU A 41 -18.66 23.94 48.84
C GLU A 41 -18.58 25.39 48.34
N ASP A 42 -19.25 26.26 49.12
CA ASP A 42 -19.43 27.70 48.93
C ASP A 42 -18.16 28.54 49.09
N VAL A 43 -18.02 29.61 48.32
CA VAL A 43 -17.33 30.84 48.73
C VAL A 43 -18.03 32.06 48.08
N ASP A 44 -18.28 33.03 48.93
CA ASP A 44 -19.11 34.24 48.83
C ASP A 44 -18.60 35.38 47.96
N ASP A 45 -19.59 36.19 47.51
CA ASP A 45 -19.67 37.68 47.35
C ASP A 45 -18.86 38.39 46.23
N VAL A 46 -19.48 39.27 45.45
CA VAL A 46 -20.06 40.61 45.67
C VAL A 46 -20.60 41.21 44.36
N ASP A 47 -21.81 41.81 44.42
CA ASP A 47 -22.39 42.92 43.65
C ASP A 47 -22.36 43.02 42.11
N GLY A 48 -23.43 43.35 41.41
CA GLY A 48 -24.64 44.05 41.56
C GLY A 48 -25.16 44.60 40.21
N LEU A 49 -26.48 44.84 40.11
CA LEU A 49 -27.23 45.58 39.08
C LEU A 49 -27.60 44.77 37.83
N GLY A 50 -28.84 44.46 37.44
CA GLY A 50 -30.15 45.05 37.68
C GLY A 50 -30.93 45.03 36.35
N LEU A 51 -32.24 44.59 36.41
CA LEU A 51 -33.32 44.87 35.44
C LEU A 51 -33.30 43.95 34.14
N GLU A 52 -34.37 43.38 33.62
CA GLU A 52 -35.80 43.30 33.90
C GLU A 52 -36.40 42.07 33.23
N GLU A 53 -37.46 41.52 33.79
CA GLU A 53 -38.32 40.49 33.26
C GLU A 53 -39.08 40.92 32.02
N VAL A 54 -39.27 40.03 31.05
CA VAL A 54 -40.55 39.92 30.34
C VAL A 54 -40.84 38.43 30.05
N ASP A 55 -41.90 37.98 30.66
CA ASP A 55 -42.64 36.72 30.46
C ASP A 55 -43.38 36.77 29.12
N ASP A 56 -43.30 35.76 28.30
CA ASP A 56 -44.43 35.38 27.41
C ASP A 56 -44.46 33.89 27.10
N GLY A 57 -45.55 33.32 27.49
CA GLY A 57 -45.91 31.91 27.38
C GLY A 57 -46.31 31.52 25.95
N GLY A 58 -45.82 30.42 25.49
CA GLY A 58 -46.22 29.83 24.23
C GLY A 58 -46.00 28.31 24.16
N LYS A 59 -46.99 27.54 24.62
CA LYS A 59 -47.11 26.10 24.38
C LYS A 59 -47.10 25.80 22.88
N ARG A 60 -46.20 24.98 22.39
CA ARG A 60 -46.42 24.21 21.17
C ARG A 60 -45.96 22.77 21.31
N SER A 61 -46.90 21.93 20.93
CA SER A 61 -46.96 20.48 20.94
C SER A 61 -45.94 19.80 20.00
N LYS A 62 -45.46 18.67 20.46
CA LYS A 62 -44.62 17.69 19.76
C LYS A 62 -45.42 16.99 18.63
N PRO A 63 -44.88 16.79 17.44
CA PRO A 63 -45.45 15.84 16.48
C PRO A 63 -44.90 14.42 16.68
N PRO A 64 -45.68 13.38 16.29
CA PRO A 64 -45.40 11.99 16.58
C PRO A 64 -44.45 11.35 15.53
N SER A 65 -43.72 10.34 15.99
CA SER A 65 -42.84 9.48 15.23
C SER A 65 -43.59 8.59 14.22
N PRO A 66 -43.08 8.33 13.02
CA PRO A 66 -43.65 7.35 12.14
C PRO A 66 -43.15 5.94 12.43
N GLN A 67 -44.09 4.99 12.45
CA GLN A 67 -43.87 3.55 12.55
C GLN A 67 -43.56 2.93 11.17
N PRO A 68 -42.90 1.75 11.14
CA PRO A 68 -42.48 1.12 9.88
C PRO A 68 -43.63 0.33 9.24
N HIS A 69 -43.84 0.55 7.96
CA HIS A 69 -44.74 -0.27 7.13
C HIS A 69 -43.99 -1.45 6.51
N THR A 70 -44.48 -2.64 6.78
CA THR A 70 -44.20 -3.85 6.02
C THR A 70 -45.09 -3.93 4.79
N PRO A 71 -44.63 -4.32 3.60
CA PRO A 71 -45.52 -4.69 2.52
C PRO A 71 -45.74 -6.20 2.43
N ASP A 72 -47.02 -6.54 2.31
CA ASP A 72 -47.60 -7.88 2.09
C ASP A 72 -47.18 -8.48 0.74
N ILE A 73 -46.93 -9.78 0.80
CA ILE A 73 -46.76 -10.67 -0.34
C ILE A 73 -48.14 -11.07 -0.86
N ARG A 74 -48.42 -10.84 -2.12
CA ARG A 74 -49.50 -11.55 -2.84
C ARG A 74 -48.97 -12.13 -4.15
N GLU A 75 -49.05 -13.45 -4.20
CA GLU A 75 -48.89 -14.29 -5.37
C GLU A 75 -49.99 -14.01 -6.40
N ALA A 76 -49.62 -14.06 -7.69
CA ALA A 76 -50.59 -14.28 -8.76
C ALA A 76 -50.01 -15.15 -9.86
N HIS A 77 -50.51 -16.36 -9.94
CA HIS A 77 -50.35 -17.29 -11.05
C HIS A 77 -51.26 -16.92 -12.23
N GLY A 78 -50.78 -17.23 -13.46
CA GLY A 78 -51.64 -17.34 -14.64
C GLY A 78 -50.89 -17.58 -15.94
N PRO A 79 -51.37 -18.40 -16.86
CA PRO A 79 -50.54 -19.32 -17.66
C PRO A 79 -50.29 -18.89 -19.16
N PRO A 80 -49.66 -19.78 -19.98
CA PRO A 80 -48.97 -19.39 -21.22
C PRO A 80 -49.86 -19.43 -22.47
N GLY A 81 -49.64 -18.52 -23.39
CA GLY A 81 -50.30 -18.47 -24.71
C GLY A 81 -49.31 -18.66 -25.87
N ARG A 82 -49.68 -19.62 -26.72
CA ARG A 82 -48.98 -20.10 -27.94
C ARG A 82 -49.30 -19.29 -29.20
N ARG A 83 -48.36 -19.37 -30.18
CA ARG A 83 -48.47 -19.31 -31.65
C ARG A 83 -48.64 -17.91 -32.28
N ALA A 84 -48.07 -17.62 -33.45
CA ALA A 84 -47.84 -18.40 -34.67
C ALA A 84 -46.80 -17.74 -35.58
N ALA A 85 -46.22 -18.56 -36.43
CA ALA A 85 -45.30 -18.25 -37.50
C ALA A 85 -45.96 -17.54 -38.70
N ALA A 86 -45.17 -16.72 -39.42
CA ALA A 86 -45.32 -16.50 -40.85
C ALA A 86 -43.95 -16.22 -41.47
N ALA A 87 -43.60 -16.98 -42.46
CA ALA A 87 -42.42 -16.91 -43.32
C ALA A 87 -42.66 -15.98 -44.51
N ALA A 88 -41.61 -15.32 -44.98
CA ALA A 88 -41.27 -15.10 -46.40
C ALA A 88 -39.93 -14.41 -46.55
N ALA A 89 -38.96 -15.07 -46.98
CA ALA A 89 -38.14 -15.06 -48.19
C ALA A 89 -37.55 -13.73 -48.67
N GLY A 90 -36.21 -13.70 -48.75
CA GLY A 90 -35.53 -13.04 -49.83
C GLY A 90 -34.30 -12.21 -49.44
N GLY A 91 -33.11 -12.65 -49.86
CA GLY A 91 -31.99 -11.75 -50.10
C GLY A 91 -30.73 -12.10 -49.28
N GLY A 92 -29.80 -12.79 -49.91
CA GLY A 92 -28.50 -13.15 -49.34
C GLY A 92 -27.61 -11.93 -49.09
N GLY A 93 -26.89 -12.05 -48.01
CA GLY A 93 -25.79 -11.19 -47.61
C GLY A 93 -25.15 -11.84 -46.42
N GLU A 94 -24.08 -12.56 -46.66
CA GLU A 94 -23.22 -13.05 -45.61
C GLU A 94 -22.70 -11.89 -44.75
N GLN A 95 -23.33 -11.66 -43.61
CA GLN A 95 -22.77 -10.83 -42.55
C GLN A 95 -22.08 -11.76 -41.55
N ASN A 96 -20.72 -11.80 -41.68
CA ASN A 96 -19.80 -12.30 -40.69
C ASN A 96 -20.07 -11.56 -39.37
N GLY A 97 -20.73 -12.24 -38.44
CA GLY A 97 -21.02 -11.73 -37.09
C GLY A 97 -19.77 -11.68 -36.22
N GLY A 98 -19.09 -10.59 -36.21
CA GLY A 98 -18.03 -10.21 -35.29
C GLY A 98 -18.03 -8.70 -35.15
N GLY A 99 -18.99 -8.16 -34.39
CA GLY A 99 -19.11 -6.72 -34.13
C GLY A 99 -18.02 -6.18 -33.22
N GLY A 100 -16.75 -6.26 -33.64
CA GLY A 100 -15.65 -5.52 -33.01
C GLY A 100 -15.63 -4.12 -33.64
N SER A 101 -16.06 -3.09 -32.90
CA SER A 101 -15.88 -1.70 -33.32
C SER A 101 -14.43 -1.44 -33.67
N ASN A 102 -14.18 -0.88 -34.87
CA ASN A 102 -12.85 -0.48 -35.28
C ASN A 102 -12.39 0.71 -34.42
N LEU A 103 -11.40 0.51 -33.53
CA LEU A 103 -10.86 1.58 -32.70
C LEU A 103 -10.24 2.71 -33.50
N ILE A 104 -9.50 2.35 -34.56
CA ILE A 104 -9.00 3.28 -35.60
C ILE A 104 -9.56 2.78 -36.93
N GLY A 105 -10.37 3.62 -37.58
CA GLY A 105 -11.29 3.24 -38.66
C GLY A 105 -10.75 2.34 -39.76
N GLU A 106 -9.50 2.52 -40.17
CA GLU A 106 -8.98 1.88 -41.38
C GLU A 106 -8.09 0.63 -41.06
N ILE A 107 -7.61 0.44 -39.82
CA ILE A 107 -6.61 -0.58 -39.51
C ILE A 107 -7.12 -1.76 -38.66
N GLY A 108 -8.41 -1.75 -38.33
CA GLY A 108 -9.00 -2.81 -37.51
C GLY A 108 -8.59 -2.77 -36.03
N ARG A 109 -9.27 -3.57 -35.19
CA ARG A 109 -9.11 -3.55 -33.72
C ARG A 109 -7.71 -3.99 -33.28
N ASP A 110 -7.21 -5.10 -33.83
CA ASP A 110 -5.95 -5.71 -33.35
C ASP A 110 -4.72 -4.83 -33.67
N LEU A 111 -4.69 -4.24 -34.87
CA LEU A 111 -3.62 -3.30 -35.22
C LEU A 111 -3.74 -2.00 -34.42
N SER A 112 -4.95 -1.53 -34.15
CA SER A 112 -5.18 -0.38 -33.26
C SER A 112 -4.64 -0.64 -31.87
N ILE A 113 -4.92 -1.81 -31.29
CA ILE A 113 -4.41 -2.22 -29.97
C ILE A 113 -2.87 -2.29 -30.00
N ASN A 114 -2.28 -2.91 -31.02
CA ASN A 114 -0.82 -2.98 -31.16
C ASN A 114 -0.15 -1.59 -31.23
N CYS A 115 -0.78 -0.62 -31.88
CA CYS A 115 -0.32 0.76 -31.85
C CYS A 115 -0.41 1.37 -30.46
N LEU A 116 -1.54 1.14 -29.76
CA LEU A 116 -1.76 1.65 -28.42
C LEU A 116 -0.80 1.04 -27.38
N LEU A 117 -0.43 -0.23 -27.51
CA LEU A 117 0.53 -0.89 -26.62
C LEU A 117 1.90 -0.22 -26.62
N LYS A 118 2.27 0.45 -27.74
CA LYS A 118 3.53 1.20 -27.86
C LYS A 118 3.50 2.57 -27.19
N LEU A 119 2.31 3.08 -26.86
CA LEU A 119 2.18 4.34 -26.16
C LEU A 119 2.55 4.19 -24.68
N SER A 120 3.04 5.27 -24.10
CA SER A 120 3.18 5.34 -22.65
C SER A 120 1.81 5.24 -21.95
N ARG A 121 1.76 4.55 -20.81
CA ARG A 121 0.55 4.53 -19.98
C ARG A 121 0.06 5.93 -19.60
N SER A 122 0.94 6.90 -19.53
CA SER A 122 0.61 8.29 -19.24
C SER A 122 -0.21 8.98 -20.34
N GLU A 123 -0.18 8.43 -21.56
CA GLU A 123 -0.98 8.94 -22.67
C GLU A 123 -2.40 8.34 -22.70
N TYR A 124 -2.65 7.28 -21.93
CA TYR A 124 -3.95 6.60 -21.95
C TYR A 124 -5.11 7.48 -21.47
N GLY A 125 -4.85 8.44 -20.59
CA GLY A 125 -5.86 9.44 -20.23
C GLY A 125 -6.33 10.27 -21.43
N ARG A 126 -5.40 10.66 -22.30
CA ARG A 126 -5.70 11.38 -23.56
C ARG A 126 -6.39 10.48 -24.56
N VAL A 127 -5.89 9.25 -24.73
CA VAL A 127 -6.52 8.25 -25.61
C VAL A 127 -7.97 8.01 -25.20
N ALA A 128 -8.25 7.83 -23.91
CA ALA A 128 -9.59 7.63 -23.38
C ALA A 128 -10.53 8.83 -23.58
N SER A 129 -10.02 10.02 -23.90
CA SER A 129 -10.82 11.20 -24.18
C SER A 129 -11.25 11.32 -25.65
N LEU A 130 -10.65 10.54 -26.56
CA LEU A 130 -10.91 10.65 -28.01
C LEU A 130 -12.30 10.15 -28.38
N ASN A 131 -12.70 8.98 -27.90
CA ASN A 131 -14.02 8.41 -28.15
C ASN A 131 -14.41 7.39 -27.06
N GLN A 132 -15.62 6.83 -27.18
CA GLN A 132 -16.16 5.87 -26.20
C GLN A 132 -15.44 4.52 -26.25
N ASP A 133 -15.02 4.05 -27.42
CA ASP A 133 -14.34 2.75 -27.56
C ASP A 133 -12.95 2.77 -26.92
N PHE A 134 -12.18 3.82 -27.16
CA PHE A 134 -10.90 4.02 -26.46
C PHE A 134 -11.08 4.16 -24.95
N ARG A 135 -12.13 4.86 -24.52
CA ARG A 135 -12.44 4.99 -23.09
C ARG A 135 -12.78 3.65 -22.47
N SER A 136 -13.57 2.83 -23.16
CA SER A 136 -13.93 1.48 -22.71
C SER A 136 -12.70 0.57 -22.64
N LEU A 137 -11.81 0.61 -23.62
CA LEU A 137 -10.57 -0.16 -23.66
C LEU A 137 -9.65 0.20 -22.50
N VAL A 138 -9.47 1.49 -22.20
CA VAL A 138 -8.59 1.95 -21.12
C VAL A 138 -9.23 1.71 -19.75
N ARG A 139 -10.47 2.14 -19.55
CA ARG A 139 -11.16 2.03 -18.25
C ARG A 139 -11.58 0.61 -17.90
N GLY A 140 -11.81 -0.23 -18.90
CA GLY A 140 -12.06 -1.67 -18.70
C GLY A 140 -10.81 -2.48 -18.35
N GLY A 141 -9.63 -1.84 -18.35
CA GLY A 141 -8.36 -2.48 -17.99
C GLY A 141 -7.80 -3.43 -19.06
N GLU A 142 -8.48 -3.61 -20.18
CA GLU A 142 -8.05 -4.52 -21.24
C GLU A 142 -6.65 -4.19 -21.77
N ILE A 143 -6.38 -2.90 -22.05
CA ILE A 143 -5.07 -2.46 -22.56
C ILE A 143 -3.93 -2.78 -21.56
N TYR A 144 -4.17 -2.62 -20.25
CA TYR A 144 -3.17 -2.92 -19.21
C TYR A 144 -2.93 -4.42 -19.08
N ARG A 145 -3.97 -5.25 -19.22
CA ARG A 145 -3.82 -6.71 -19.25
C ARG A 145 -3.00 -7.15 -20.46
N LEU A 146 -3.28 -6.60 -21.63
CA LEU A 146 -2.54 -6.88 -22.87
C LEU A 146 -1.06 -6.43 -22.77
N ARG A 147 -0.79 -5.28 -22.13
CA ARG A 147 0.59 -4.85 -21.85
C ARG A 147 1.35 -5.89 -21.03
N ARG A 148 0.76 -6.35 -19.94
CA ARG A 148 1.40 -7.38 -19.07
C ARG A 148 1.63 -8.70 -19.83
N GLN A 149 0.64 -9.15 -20.60
CA GLN A 149 0.76 -10.37 -21.42
C GLN A 149 1.89 -10.25 -22.45
N ASN A 150 2.08 -9.08 -23.03
CA ASN A 150 3.14 -8.80 -24.00
C ASN A 150 4.47 -8.37 -23.34
N LYS A 151 4.57 -8.43 -22.00
CA LYS A 151 5.75 -8.01 -21.22
C LYS A 151 6.15 -6.54 -21.47
N ILE A 152 5.18 -5.69 -21.78
CA ILE A 152 5.34 -4.25 -21.97
C ILE A 152 4.85 -3.58 -20.68
N SER A 153 5.68 -3.54 -19.65
CA SER A 153 5.31 -2.91 -18.38
C SER A 153 6.08 -1.61 -18.16
N GLU A 154 5.36 -0.56 -17.82
CA GLU A 154 5.93 0.66 -17.28
C GLU A 154 5.76 0.68 -15.77
N HIS A 155 6.84 0.82 -15.03
CA HIS A 155 6.83 0.81 -13.58
C HIS A 155 6.82 2.24 -13.05
N TRP A 156 5.79 2.58 -12.28
CA TRP A 156 5.70 3.84 -11.56
C TRP A 156 5.80 3.60 -10.07
N VAL A 157 6.48 4.52 -9.39
CA VAL A 157 6.68 4.45 -7.95
C VAL A 157 5.62 5.30 -7.27
N TYR A 158 4.82 4.68 -6.42
CA TYR A 158 3.82 5.34 -5.58
C TYR A 158 4.36 5.38 -4.16
N PHE A 159 4.39 6.54 -3.56
CA PHE A 159 4.83 6.68 -2.18
C PHE A 159 4.14 7.84 -1.47
N SER A 160 4.18 7.81 -0.16
CA SER A 160 3.54 8.78 0.72
C SER A 160 4.56 9.32 1.71
N CYS A 161 4.72 10.65 1.73
CA CYS A 161 5.45 11.38 2.75
C CYS A 161 4.50 12.15 3.69
N ASN A 162 3.20 12.01 3.48
CA ASN A 162 2.15 12.57 4.31
C ASN A 162 1.01 11.55 4.44
N VAL A 163 0.26 11.60 5.52
CA VAL A 163 -0.70 10.56 5.90
C VAL A 163 -1.74 10.27 4.82
N LEU A 164 -2.24 11.29 4.12
CA LEU A 164 -3.33 11.16 3.13
C LEU A 164 -2.90 11.53 1.71
N GLU A 165 -1.66 11.96 1.53
CA GLU A 165 -1.18 12.42 0.24
C GLU A 165 -0.22 11.41 -0.36
N TRP A 166 -0.57 10.95 -1.53
CA TRP A 166 0.21 10.03 -2.32
C TRP A 166 0.77 10.73 -3.54
N ASP A 167 2.02 10.46 -3.82
CA ASP A 167 2.71 10.89 -5.01
C ASP A 167 2.99 9.69 -5.89
N ALA A 168 2.96 9.89 -7.19
CA ALA A 168 3.45 8.92 -8.15
C ALA A 168 4.60 9.54 -8.95
N TYR A 169 5.62 8.75 -9.19
CA TYR A 169 6.76 9.13 -9.98
C TYR A 169 7.00 8.14 -11.11
N ASP A 170 7.12 8.66 -12.34
CA ASP A 170 7.54 7.91 -13.53
C ASP A 170 9.07 8.04 -13.67
N PRO A 171 9.86 7.03 -13.25
CA PRO A 171 11.31 7.13 -13.30
C PRO A 171 11.86 7.10 -14.71
N TYR A 172 11.09 6.56 -15.66
CA TYR A 172 11.51 6.48 -17.05
C TYR A 172 11.50 7.85 -17.74
N ARG A 173 10.46 8.67 -17.43
CA ARG A 173 10.31 10.03 -17.99
C ARG A 173 10.70 11.11 -17.00
N ARG A 174 11.17 10.75 -15.84
CA ARG A 174 11.57 11.65 -14.75
C ARG A 174 10.50 12.71 -14.47
N ARG A 175 9.27 12.25 -14.22
CA ARG A 175 8.15 13.17 -13.97
C ARG A 175 7.25 12.73 -12.83
N TRP A 176 6.75 13.73 -12.15
CA TRP A 176 5.75 13.57 -11.11
C TRP A 176 4.35 13.49 -11.72
N ILE A 177 3.53 12.68 -11.08
CA ILE A 177 2.14 12.46 -11.47
C ILE A 177 1.29 12.69 -10.23
N SER A 178 0.29 13.55 -10.37
CA SER A 178 -0.65 13.84 -9.30
C SER A 178 -1.58 12.66 -9.07
N VAL A 179 -1.63 12.20 -7.82
CA VAL A 179 -2.60 11.22 -7.35
C VAL A 179 -3.67 11.97 -6.54
N PRO A 180 -4.96 11.69 -6.72
CA PRO A 180 -6.00 12.28 -5.90
C PRO A 180 -5.74 12.03 -4.41
N LYS A 181 -6.15 12.97 -3.55
CA LYS A 181 -6.04 12.76 -2.09
C LYS A 181 -6.84 11.55 -1.67
N MET A 182 -6.26 10.73 -0.80
CA MET A 182 -6.95 9.62 -0.18
C MET A 182 -8.04 10.18 0.77
N PRO A 183 -9.23 9.57 0.83
CA PRO A 183 -10.28 10.00 1.77
C PRO A 183 -9.76 10.02 3.21
N HIS A 184 -10.19 11.02 3.97
CA HIS A 184 -9.82 11.14 5.38
C HIS A 184 -10.49 10.03 6.19
N ASP A 185 -9.69 9.31 6.97
CA ASP A 185 -10.16 8.33 7.93
C ASP A 185 -9.17 8.22 9.10
N GLN A 186 -9.67 8.14 10.31
CA GLN A 186 -8.85 8.08 11.53
C GLN A 186 -7.93 6.85 11.58
N CYS A 187 -8.31 5.73 10.95
CA CYS A 187 -7.47 4.54 10.85
C CYS A 187 -6.15 4.79 10.11
N PHE A 188 -6.06 5.87 9.35
CA PHE A 188 -4.88 6.26 8.59
C PHE A 188 -4.12 7.45 9.20
N MET A 189 -4.56 7.97 10.32
CA MET A 189 -3.89 9.09 11.02
C MET A 189 -2.67 8.64 11.81
N CYS A 190 -2.63 7.36 12.21
CA CYS A 190 -1.52 6.76 12.94
C CYS A 190 -0.81 5.75 12.03
N SER A 191 0.08 6.17 11.41
CA SER A 191 1.24 5.84 10.64
C SER A 191 1.54 4.47 10.06
N ASP A 192 1.74 3.40 10.59
CA ASP A 192 2.39 2.23 9.95
C ASP A 192 1.46 1.48 9.00
N LYS A 193 1.27 2.12 7.85
CA LYS A 193 0.42 1.59 6.80
C LYS A 193 1.25 0.78 5.84
N GLU A 194 0.83 -0.41 5.59
CA GLU A 194 1.33 -1.16 4.47
C GLU A 194 0.62 -0.71 3.19
N SER A 195 1.34 -0.75 2.10
CA SER A 195 0.81 -0.53 0.77
C SER A 195 1.31 -1.59 -0.20
N LEU A 196 0.46 -1.94 -1.13
CA LEU A 196 0.71 -3.03 -2.06
C LEU A 196 0.09 -2.68 -3.42
N ALA A 197 0.92 -2.71 -4.46
CA ALA A 197 0.44 -2.56 -5.83
C ALA A 197 0.17 -3.94 -6.44
N VAL A 198 -0.99 -4.13 -7.04
CA VAL A 198 -1.40 -5.39 -7.69
C VAL A 198 -2.26 -5.08 -8.92
N GLY A 199 -1.94 -5.69 -10.06
CA GLY A 199 -2.66 -5.41 -11.30
C GLY A 199 -2.62 -3.92 -11.66
N THR A 200 -3.78 -3.27 -11.62
CA THR A 200 -3.96 -1.83 -11.88
C THR A 200 -4.36 -1.06 -10.63
N GLU A 201 -4.10 -1.62 -9.45
CA GLU A 201 -4.56 -1.09 -8.18
C GLU A 201 -3.42 -0.90 -7.18
N LEU A 202 -3.56 0.12 -6.33
CA LEU A 202 -2.77 0.33 -5.13
C LEU A 202 -3.70 0.14 -3.93
N LEU A 203 -3.41 -0.85 -3.12
CA LEU A 203 -4.08 -1.10 -1.85
C LEU A 203 -3.30 -0.43 -0.73
N VAL A 204 -4.00 0.29 0.15
CA VAL A 204 -3.45 0.91 1.36
C VAL A 204 -4.25 0.40 2.56
N PHE A 205 -3.55 -0.19 3.50
CA PHE A 205 -4.16 -0.86 4.66
C PHE A 205 -4.12 0.04 5.89
N GLY A 206 -5.24 0.17 6.58
CA GLY A 206 -5.33 0.87 7.85
C GLY A 206 -5.05 -0.05 9.04
N MET A 207 -4.91 0.54 10.22
CA MET A 207 -4.59 -0.19 11.46
C MET A 207 -5.61 -1.27 11.83
N THR A 208 -6.88 -1.10 11.45
CA THR A 208 -7.94 -2.04 11.83
C THR A 208 -8.22 -3.02 10.70
N HIS A 209 -9.27 -2.79 9.96
CA HIS A 209 -9.69 -3.65 8.85
C HIS A 209 -10.03 -2.84 7.61
N LEU A 210 -9.81 -1.53 7.67
CA LEU A 210 -10.12 -0.67 6.55
C LEU A 210 -9.03 -0.75 5.49
N VAL A 211 -9.46 -0.92 4.23
CA VAL A 211 -8.60 -0.92 3.05
C VAL A 211 -9.07 0.18 2.12
N PHE A 212 -8.17 1.04 1.67
CA PHE A 212 -8.42 1.91 0.53
C PHE A 212 -7.74 1.37 -0.72
N ARG A 213 -8.45 1.48 -1.82
CA ARG A 213 -8.03 1.04 -3.14
C ARG A 213 -8.00 2.23 -4.10
N TYR A 214 -6.83 2.56 -4.58
CA TYR A 214 -6.67 3.47 -5.70
C TYR A 214 -6.62 2.68 -7.01
N SER A 215 -7.43 3.05 -7.99
CA SER A 215 -7.40 2.44 -9.31
C SER A 215 -6.88 3.45 -10.35
N ILE A 216 -5.86 3.03 -11.11
CA ILE A 216 -5.37 3.84 -12.23
C ILE A 216 -6.35 3.92 -13.39
N LEU A 217 -7.31 3.00 -13.46
CA LEU A 217 -8.35 2.96 -14.51
C LEU A 217 -9.33 4.14 -14.39
N THR A 218 -9.66 4.49 -13.14
CA THR A 218 -10.59 5.55 -12.80
C THR A 218 -9.92 6.80 -12.24
N ASN A 219 -8.62 6.70 -11.89
CA ASN A 219 -7.87 7.72 -11.17
C ASN A 219 -8.59 8.19 -9.90
N SER A 220 -9.05 7.24 -9.12
CA SER A 220 -9.85 7.53 -7.92
C SER A 220 -9.62 6.50 -6.82
N TRP A 221 -9.87 6.94 -5.57
CA TRP A 221 -9.88 6.10 -4.38
C TRP A 221 -11.28 5.58 -4.10
N THR A 222 -11.37 4.32 -3.72
CA THR A 222 -12.58 3.66 -3.23
C THR A 222 -12.24 2.83 -1.99
N ARG A 223 -13.24 2.42 -1.23
CA ARG A 223 -13.04 1.37 -0.23
C ARG A 223 -12.74 0.06 -0.94
N GLY A 224 -11.71 -0.64 -0.45
CA GLY A 224 -11.37 -1.98 -0.91
C GLY A 224 -12.04 -3.05 -0.06
N GLU A 225 -11.97 -4.28 -0.54
CA GLU A 225 -12.45 -5.44 0.20
C GLU A 225 -11.55 -5.72 1.40
N VAL A 226 -12.19 -6.10 2.50
CA VAL A 226 -11.51 -6.36 3.77
C VAL A 226 -10.91 -7.77 3.77
N MET A 227 -9.71 -7.92 4.34
CA MET A 227 -9.08 -9.23 4.56
C MET A 227 -9.93 -10.10 5.49
N ASN A 228 -9.89 -11.42 5.32
CA ASN A 228 -10.57 -12.35 6.25
C ASN A 228 -9.98 -12.26 7.67
N ALA A 229 -8.68 -12.05 7.77
CA ALA A 229 -7.99 -11.76 9.02
C ALA A 229 -7.27 -10.39 8.91
N PRO A 230 -7.95 -9.29 9.29
CA PRO A 230 -7.37 -7.94 9.24
C PRO A 230 -6.08 -7.85 10.05
N ARG A 231 -5.07 -7.21 9.48
CA ARG A 231 -3.71 -7.18 10.01
C ARG A 231 -2.95 -5.92 9.63
N CYS A 232 -1.94 -5.58 10.40
CA CYS A 232 -0.89 -4.61 10.08
C CYS A 232 0.50 -5.21 10.32
N LEU A 233 1.56 -4.57 9.87
CA LEU A 233 2.97 -4.99 10.06
C LEU A 233 3.27 -6.39 9.46
N PHE A 234 2.66 -6.69 8.33
CA PHE A 234 2.76 -7.96 7.62
C PHE A 234 3.74 -7.91 6.45
N GLY A 235 4.20 -9.08 6.00
CA GLY A 235 4.94 -9.23 4.75
C GLY A 235 4.00 -9.35 3.56
N SER A 236 4.30 -8.66 2.46
CA SER A 236 3.48 -8.71 1.25
C SER A 236 4.30 -8.69 -0.03
N ALA A 237 3.77 -9.33 -1.07
CA ALA A 237 4.30 -9.27 -2.43
C ALA A 237 3.18 -9.51 -3.45
N SER A 238 3.35 -8.99 -4.67
CA SER A 238 2.40 -9.20 -5.76
C SER A 238 3.05 -9.78 -7.00
N VAL A 239 2.28 -10.55 -7.74
CA VAL A 239 2.63 -11.06 -9.07
C VAL A 239 1.38 -11.07 -9.93
N GLY A 240 1.43 -10.36 -11.07
CA GLY A 240 0.27 -10.20 -11.94
C GLY A 240 -0.93 -9.59 -11.22
N GLU A 241 -2.03 -10.32 -11.21
CA GLU A 241 -3.29 -9.92 -10.57
C GLU A 241 -3.45 -10.45 -9.14
N LYS A 242 -2.42 -11.09 -8.59
CA LYS A 242 -2.47 -11.66 -7.24
C LYS A 242 -1.50 -10.97 -6.31
N ALA A 243 -1.97 -10.70 -5.09
CA ALA A 243 -1.17 -10.17 -4.00
C ALA A 243 -1.24 -11.11 -2.80
N TYR A 244 -0.09 -11.47 -2.29
CA TYR A 244 0.09 -12.38 -1.14
C TYR A 244 0.43 -11.55 0.09
N VAL A 245 -0.21 -11.86 1.22
CA VAL A 245 0.06 -11.24 2.51
C VAL A 245 0.22 -12.33 3.57
N ALA A 246 1.14 -12.17 4.50
CA ALA A 246 1.35 -13.14 5.56
C ALA A 246 1.94 -12.51 6.83
N GLY A 247 1.58 -13.08 7.98
CA GLY A 247 2.02 -12.58 9.29
C GLY A 247 1.32 -11.28 9.70
N GLY A 248 2.04 -10.46 10.44
CA GLY A 248 1.52 -9.20 10.97
C GLY A 248 0.91 -9.35 12.35
N THR A 249 0.15 -8.36 12.76
CA THR A 249 -0.58 -8.35 14.03
C THR A 249 -2.03 -7.96 13.81
N ASP A 250 -2.95 -8.57 14.54
CA ASP A 250 -4.37 -8.20 14.51
C ASP A 250 -4.66 -6.97 15.39
N SER A 251 -5.92 -6.53 15.42
CA SER A 251 -6.38 -5.39 16.21
C SER A 251 -6.24 -5.60 17.74
N PHE A 252 -6.01 -6.83 18.20
CA PHE A 252 -5.77 -7.16 19.60
C PHE A 252 -4.28 -7.28 19.94
N GLY A 253 -3.40 -6.98 18.99
CA GLY A 253 -1.95 -7.08 19.16
C GLY A 253 -1.39 -8.50 19.05
N ARG A 254 -2.20 -9.52 18.71
CA ARG A 254 -1.74 -10.91 18.55
C ARG A 254 -0.96 -11.04 17.25
N ILE A 255 0.22 -11.64 17.32
CA ILE A 255 1.05 -11.87 16.14
C ILE A 255 0.52 -13.09 15.38
N LEU A 256 0.34 -12.91 14.08
CA LEU A 256 -0.28 -13.88 13.19
C LEU A 256 0.76 -14.73 12.45
N ASN A 257 0.40 -15.99 12.18
CA ASN A 257 1.06 -16.84 11.19
C ASN A 257 0.16 -17.10 9.98
N SER A 258 -1.06 -16.58 9.97
CA SER A 258 -1.99 -16.74 8.85
C SER A 258 -1.52 -15.98 7.62
N ALA A 259 -1.93 -16.46 6.45
CA ALA A 259 -1.64 -15.85 5.15
C ALA A 259 -2.91 -15.80 4.29
N GLU A 260 -2.97 -14.85 3.38
CA GLU A 260 -4.08 -14.66 2.44
C GLU A 260 -3.58 -14.23 1.09
N VAL A 261 -4.38 -14.47 0.06
CA VAL A 261 -4.15 -13.97 -1.29
C VAL A 261 -5.33 -13.12 -1.74
N TYR A 262 -5.03 -11.95 -2.28
CA TYR A 262 -5.97 -11.07 -2.95
C TYR A 262 -5.92 -11.28 -4.46
N ASN A 263 -7.09 -11.27 -5.12
CA ASN A 263 -7.20 -11.25 -6.56
C ASN A 263 -7.83 -9.93 -7.02
N SER A 264 -7.06 -9.13 -7.74
CA SER A 264 -7.49 -7.80 -8.22
C SER A 264 -8.53 -7.86 -9.36
N GLU A 265 -8.71 -8.99 -10.04
CA GLU A 265 -9.75 -9.14 -11.06
C GLU A 265 -11.14 -9.37 -10.43
N THR A 266 -11.19 -10.14 -9.36
CA THR A 266 -12.44 -10.48 -8.66
C THR A 266 -12.67 -9.63 -7.41
N HIS A 267 -11.66 -8.87 -6.98
CA HIS A 267 -11.64 -8.09 -5.73
C HIS A 267 -11.92 -8.94 -4.49
N THR A 268 -11.38 -10.15 -4.43
CA THR A 268 -11.65 -11.10 -3.34
C THR A 268 -10.38 -11.52 -2.61
N TRP A 269 -10.51 -11.75 -1.30
CA TRP A 269 -9.49 -12.37 -0.46
C TRP A 269 -9.79 -13.85 -0.26
N ALA A 270 -8.78 -14.68 -0.37
CA ALA A 270 -8.87 -16.11 -0.07
C ALA A 270 -7.77 -16.49 0.95
N PRO A 271 -8.11 -17.32 1.96
CA PRO A 271 -7.13 -17.79 2.93
C PRO A 271 -6.13 -18.74 2.27
N LEU A 272 -4.90 -18.69 2.76
CA LEU A 272 -3.83 -19.62 2.43
C LEU A 272 -3.46 -20.45 3.67
N PRO A 273 -2.76 -21.58 3.51
CA PRO A 273 -2.14 -22.28 4.63
C PRO A 273 -1.31 -21.33 5.49
N SER A 274 -1.32 -21.54 6.81
CA SER A 274 -0.57 -20.72 7.75
C SER A 274 0.93 -21.01 7.65
N MET A 275 1.76 -19.97 7.88
CA MET A 275 3.20 -20.11 8.07
C MET A 275 3.53 -20.98 9.29
N ASN A 276 4.73 -21.52 9.33
CA ASN A 276 5.23 -22.29 10.48
C ASN A 276 5.48 -21.40 11.72
N ARG A 277 5.88 -20.14 11.51
CA ARG A 277 6.24 -19.19 12.58
C ARG A 277 5.43 -17.91 12.47
N ALA A 278 4.74 -17.55 13.55
CA ALA A 278 4.07 -16.26 13.66
C ALA A 278 5.10 -15.13 13.72
N ARG A 279 4.87 -14.06 12.97
CA ARG A 279 5.80 -12.92 12.85
C ARG A 279 5.09 -11.62 12.50
N LYS A 280 5.55 -10.52 13.08
CA LYS A 280 5.23 -9.13 12.67
C LYS A 280 6.51 -8.39 12.27
N ASN A 281 6.41 -7.21 11.68
CA ASN A 281 7.55 -6.43 11.16
C ASN A 281 8.41 -7.29 10.22
N CYS A 282 7.77 -8.09 9.38
CA CYS A 282 8.41 -8.92 8.36
C CYS A 282 8.21 -8.30 6.98
N SER A 283 9.01 -8.72 6.03
CA SER A 283 8.89 -8.26 4.65
C SER A 283 8.62 -9.43 3.71
N GLY A 284 7.82 -9.17 2.65
CA GLY A 284 7.49 -10.16 1.65
C GLY A 284 8.10 -9.84 0.29
N VAL A 285 8.48 -10.86 -0.46
CA VAL A 285 8.91 -10.78 -1.85
C VAL A 285 8.40 -11.96 -2.65
N PHE A 286 8.28 -11.77 -3.97
CA PHE A 286 7.98 -12.84 -4.91
C PHE A 286 9.23 -13.14 -5.74
N MET A 287 9.68 -14.39 -5.76
CA MET A 287 10.91 -14.82 -6.40
C MET A 287 10.81 -16.29 -6.77
N ASP A 288 11.36 -16.68 -7.94
CA ASP A 288 11.38 -18.06 -8.43
C ASP A 288 9.99 -18.74 -8.40
N GLY A 289 8.93 -17.99 -8.68
CA GLY A 289 7.55 -18.51 -8.68
C GLY A 289 6.97 -18.77 -7.30
N LYS A 290 7.61 -18.32 -6.21
CA LYS A 290 7.20 -18.51 -4.82
C LYS A 290 7.09 -17.21 -4.06
N PHE A 291 6.27 -17.20 -3.01
CA PHE A 291 6.17 -16.08 -2.08
C PHE A 291 7.06 -16.33 -0.86
N TYR A 292 7.92 -15.37 -0.56
CA TYR A 292 8.85 -15.42 0.58
C TYR A 292 8.49 -14.38 1.62
N VAL A 293 8.60 -14.76 2.89
CA VAL A 293 8.45 -13.84 4.03
C VAL A 293 9.70 -13.92 4.89
N LEU A 294 10.39 -12.80 5.07
CA LEU A 294 11.69 -12.73 5.73
C LEU A 294 11.63 -11.94 7.04
N GLY A 295 12.36 -12.44 8.02
CA GLY A 295 12.61 -11.75 9.28
C GLY A 295 11.37 -11.55 10.14
N GLY A 296 11.34 -10.43 10.83
CA GLY A 296 10.28 -10.06 11.76
C GLY A 296 10.57 -10.44 13.20
N VAL A 297 9.58 -10.21 14.05
CA VAL A 297 9.69 -10.48 15.50
C VAL A 297 8.50 -11.32 15.98
N THR A 298 8.74 -12.14 17.01
CA THR A 298 7.74 -12.98 17.69
C THR A 298 7.05 -12.23 18.83
N ASN A 299 6.08 -12.87 19.49
CA ASN A 299 5.39 -12.33 20.68
C ASN A 299 6.35 -11.92 21.82
N ASN A 300 7.50 -12.56 21.92
CA ASN A 300 8.50 -12.25 22.96
C ASN A 300 9.54 -11.24 22.47
N ASN A 301 9.23 -10.48 21.43
CA ASN A 301 10.15 -9.54 20.76
C ASN A 301 11.47 -10.19 20.29
N LYS A 302 11.48 -11.53 20.16
CA LYS A 302 12.63 -12.23 19.61
C LYS A 302 12.68 -11.99 18.10
N VAL A 303 13.80 -11.46 17.63
CA VAL A 303 14.08 -11.28 16.20
C VAL A 303 14.23 -12.65 15.54
N LEU A 304 13.54 -12.84 14.42
CA LEU A 304 13.65 -14.05 13.59
C LEU A 304 14.71 -13.84 12.51
N THR A 305 15.69 -14.71 12.47
CA THR A 305 16.73 -14.74 11.42
C THR A 305 16.31 -15.56 10.20
N CYS A 306 15.25 -16.36 10.32
CA CYS A 306 14.75 -17.20 9.24
C CYS A 306 13.82 -16.46 8.29
N GLY A 307 13.72 -16.99 7.06
CA GLY A 307 12.63 -16.76 6.14
C GLY A 307 11.71 -17.97 6.02
N GLU A 308 10.57 -17.81 5.37
CA GLU A 308 9.70 -18.91 4.95
C GLU A 308 9.31 -18.71 3.49
N GLU A 309 9.38 -19.77 2.70
CA GLU A 309 8.89 -19.80 1.32
C GLU A 309 7.54 -20.51 1.24
N TYR A 310 6.60 -19.93 0.50
CA TYR A 310 5.33 -20.53 0.14
C TYR A 310 5.37 -20.96 -1.31
N ASP A 311 5.25 -22.25 -1.53
CA ASP A 311 5.14 -22.84 -2.86
C ASP A 311 3.65 -22.84 -3.28
N ILE A 312 3.34 -22.12 -4.36
CA ILE A 312 1.96 -21.95 -4.84
C ILE A 312 1.39 -23.26 -5.39
N GLN A 313 2.23 -24.13 -5.95
CA GLN A 313 1.78 -25.38 -6.57
C GLN A 313 1.43 -26.43 -5.52
N SER A 314 2.33 -26.62 -4.55
CA SER A 314 2.12 -27.59 -3.47
C SER A 314 1.27 -27.03 -2.32
N GLN A 315 1.06 -25.72 -2.27
CA GLN A 315 0.38 -25.01 -1.19
C GLN A 315 1.00 -25.25 0.19
N THR A 316 2.33 -25.31 0.26
CA THR A 316 3.06 -25.59 1.49
C THR A 316 4.06 -24.50 1.81
N TRP A 317 4.31 -24.31 3.12
CA TRP A 317 5.35 -23.43 3.65
C TRP A 317 6.58 -24.23 4.06
N LYS A 318 7.75 -23.72 3.73
CA LYS A 318 9.04 -24.25 4.15
C LYS A 318 9.88 -23.17 4.83
N VAL A 319 10.41 -23.49 6.00
CA VAL A 319 11.34 -22.60 6.72
C VAL A 319 12.72 -22.67 6.08
N ILE A 320 13.34 -21.52 5.91
CA ILE A 320 14.74 -21.36 5.50
C ILE A 320 15.45 -20.66 6.64
N GLU A 321 16.20 -21.43 7.42
CA GLU A 321 16.94 -20.89 8.56
C GLU A 321 17.98 -19.85 8.09
N ASP A 322 18.22 -18.85 8.89
CA ASP A 322 19.21 -17.78 8.70
C ASP A 322 19.08 -16.95 7.39
N MET A 323 17.97 -17.12 6.65
CA MET A 323 17.73 -16.38 5.40
C MET A 323 17.69 -14.86 5.60
N SER A 324 17.36 -14.37 6.79
CA SER A 324 17.30 -12.94 7.11
C SER A 324 18.30 -12.51 8.17
N GLU A 325 19.32 -13.33 8.43
CA GLU A 325 20.35 -13.01 9.39
C GLU A 325 21.06 -11.69 9.04
N GLY A 326 21.19 -10.81 10.04
CA GLY A 326 21.84 -9.51 9.89
C GLY A 326 21.06 -8.46 9.06
N LEU A 327 19.79 -8.74 8.69
CA LEU A 327 18.94 -7.77 7.97
C LEU A 327 18.06 -6.92 8.89
N ASN A 328 17.69 -7.44 10.05
CA ASN A 328 16.84 -6.72 10.99
C ASN A 328 17.68 -5.76 11.83
N GLY A 329 17.25 -4.50 11.87
CA GLY A 329 17.86 -3.52 12.76
C GLY A 329 17.53 -3.78 14.23
N VAL A 330 18.24 -3.11 15.10
CA VAL A 330 18.05 -3.18 16.57
C VAL A 330 16.64 -2.74 16.98
N SER A 331 15.98 -1.91 16.19
CA SER A 331 14.64 -1.36 16.45
C SER A 331 13.49 -2.21 15.92
N GLY A 332 13.75 -3.38 15.33
CA GLY A 332 12.69 -4.27 14.82
C GLY A 332 11.97 -3.80 13.58
N ALA A 333 12.53 -2.85 12.82
CA ALA A 333 12.00 -2.45 11.51
C ALA A 333 12.01 -3.63 10.52
N PRO A 334 11.02 -3.71 9.61
CA PRO A 334 11.00 -4.76 8.59
C PRO A 334 12.26 -4.73 7.73
N PRO A 335 12.78 -5.90 7.31
CA PRO A 335 13.89 -5.94 6.36
C PRO A 335 13.57 -5.16 5.08
N LEU A 336 14.46 -4.29 4.64
CA LEU A 336 14.34 -3.55 3.38
C LEU A 336 14.84 -4.44 2.25
N ILE A 337 13.93 -5.14 1.58
CA ILE A 337 14.24 -6.13 0.54
C ILE A 337 13.52 -5.86 -0.78
N ALA A 338 14.13 -6.28 -1.87
CA ALA A 338 13.58 -6.16 -3.22
C ALA A 338 14.11 -7.30 -4.11
N VAL A 339 13.35 -7.67 -5.14
CA VAL A 339 13.74 -8.69 -6.10
C VAL A 339 13.82 -8.09 -7.49
N VAL A 340 14.96 -8.27 -8.15
CA VAL A 340 15.18 -7.89 -9.55
C VAL A 340 15.68 -9.12 -10.30
N LYS A 341 15.03 -9.52 -11.40
CA LYS A 341 15.39 -10.70 -12.22
C LYS A 341 15.56 -11.97 -11.38
N ASP A 342 14.58 -12.22 -10.49
CA ASP A 342 14.61 -13.33 -9.52
C ASP A 342 15.83 -13.37 -8.57
N GLU A 343 16.58 -12.29 -8.47
CA GLU A 343 17.65 -12.12 -7.50
C GLU A 343 17.20 -11.23 -6.34
N LEU A 344 17.48 -11.66 -5.12
CA LEU A 344 17.07 -10.98 -3.90
C LEU A 344 18.17 -10.04 -3.40
N TYR A 345 17.78 -8.80 -3.15
CA TYR A 345 18.63 -7.73 -2.63
C TYR A 345 18.08 -7.19 -1.32
N ALA A 346 18.96 -6.69 -0.47
CA ALA A 346 18.61 -6.01 0.78
C ALA A 346 19.39 -4.71 0.96
N ALA A 347 18.71 -3.69 1.46
CA ALA A 347 19.34 -2.49 1.98
C ALA A 347 19.57 -2.66 3.48
N ASN A 348 20.80 -2.89 3.88
CA ASN A 348 21.19 -2.90 5.30
C ASN A 348 21.49 -1.45 5.72
N TYR A 349 20.53 -0.82 6.37
CA TYR A 349 20.62 0.60 6.74
C TYR A 349 21.62 0.85 7.87
N SER A 350 21.85 -0.12 8.77
CA SER A 350 22.79 0.01 9.89
C SER A 350 24.24 -0.01 9.38
N GLU A 351 24.55 -0.87 8.43
CA GLU A 351 25.86 -0.94 7.78
C GLU A 351 25.96 0.04 6.58
N LYS A 352 24.85 0.65 6.15
CA LYS A 352 24.74 1.53 4.97
C LYS A 352 25.19 0.86 3.67
N VAL A 353 24.90 -0.42 3.51
CA VAL A 353 25.31 -1.21 2.34
C VAL A 353 24.11 -1.88 1.67
N VAL A 354 24.26 -2.17 0.39
CA VAL A 354 23.36 -3.06 -0.34
C VAL A 354 23.98 -4.45 -0.39
N LYS A 355 23.17 -5.46 -0.10
CA LYS A 355 23.55 -6.87 -0.10
C LYS A 355 22.75 -7.64 -1.13
N LYS A 356 23.32 -8.70 -1.68
CA LYS A 356 22.66 -9.68 -2.54
C LYS A 356 22.65 -11.03 -1.83
N TYR A 357 21.53 -11.74 -1.91
CA TYR A 357 21.40 -13.07 -1.34
C TYR A 357 21.94 -14.14 -2.28
N ASP A 358 22.90 -14.91 -1.82
CA ASP A 358 23.39 -16.11 -2.49
C ASP A 358 22.50 -17.30 -2.11
N LYS A 359 21.59 -17.65 -3.00
CA LYS A 359 20.62 -18.74 -2.81
C LYS A 359 21.28 -20.10 -2.61
N LYS A 360 22.48 -20.32 -3.18
CA LYS A 360 23.19 -21.62 -3.11
C LYS A 360 23.80 -21.84 -1.74
N ASN A 361 24.38 -20.80 -1.17
CA ASN A 361 25.11 -20.85 0.08
C ASN A 361 24.30 -20.32 1.26
N ASN A 362 23.07 -19.85 1.05
CA ASN A 362 22.21 -19.24 2.05
C ASN A 362 22.93 -18.11 2.80
N LYS A 363 23.53 -17.17 2.07
CA LYS A 363 24.35 -16.08 2.64
C LYS A 363 24.12 -14.75 1.94
N TRP A 364 24.29 -13.67 2.67
CA TRP A 364 24.27 -12.31 2.13
C TRP A 364 25.67 -11.87 1.74
N ILE A 365 25.81 -11.37 0.51
CA ILE A 365 27.05 -10.83 -0.04
C ILE A 365 26.90 -9.32 -0.15
N THR A 366 27.81 -8.57 0.46
CA THR A 366 27.85 -7.11 0.34
C THR A 366 28.36 -6.72 -1.05
N LEU A 367 27.59 -5.88 -1.73
CA LEU A 367 27.93 -5.39 -3.06
C LEU A 367 28.57 -4.00 -3.02
N GLY A 368 28.15 -3.13 -2.13
CA GLY A 368 28.67 -1.76 -1.96
C GLY A 368 27.76 -0.90 -1.11
N ASN A 369 27.97 0.41 -1.15
CA ASN A 369 27.28 1.35 -0.30
C ASN A 369 25.88 1.74 -0.83
N LEU A 370 24.98 2.06 0.09
CA LEU A 370 23.74 2.78 -0.22
C LEU A 370 24.05 4.24 -0.58
N PRO A 371 23.12 4.97 -1.22
CA PRO A 371 23.29 6.40 -1.46
C PRO A 371 23.60 7.15 -0.15
N GLU A 372 24.56 8.09 -0.18
CA GLU A 372 25.05 8.79 1.01
C GLU A 372 23.95 9.43 1.86
N ARG A 373 22.91 9.97 1.19
CA ARG A 373 21.80 10.66 1.85
C ARG A 373 20.62 9.77 2.19
N SER A 374 20.71 8.47 1.93
CA SER A 374 19.68 7.49 2.31
C SER A 374 19.90 7.03 3.74
N VAL A 375 19.90 7.95 4.69
CA VAL A 375 20.18 7.66 6.09
C VAL A 375 18.89 7.38 6.84
N SER A 376 18.83 6.22 7.48
CA SER A 376 17.83 5.91 8.49
C SER A 376 18.54 5.34 9.72
N MET A 377 18.20 5.82 10.91
CA MET A 377 18.80 5.32 12.15
C MET A 377 18.25 3.96 12.56
N ASN A 378 17.02 3.64 12.14
CA ASN A 378 16.27 2.50 12.64
C ASN A 378 15.54 1.70 11.52
N GLY A 379 15.82 1.98 10.25
CA GLY A 379 15.19 1.32 9.10
C GLY A 379 13.86 1.94 8.66
N TRP A 380 13.23 2.74 9.49
CA TRP A 380 12.00 3.45 9.13
C TRP A 380 12.29 4.72 8.32
N GLY A 381 11.35 5.10 7.50
CA GLY A 381 11.45 6.32 6.68
C GLY A 381 12.31 6.18 5.43
N LEU A 382 12.75 4.98 5.10
CA LEU A 382 13.49 4.62 3.91
C LEU A 382 12.71 3.57 3.11
N ALA A 383 12.50 3.79 1.81
CA ALA A 383 11.95 2.79 0.92
C ALA A 383 13.03 2.16 0.05
N PHE A 384 12.99 0.83 -0.07
CA PHE A 384 13.84 0.04 -0.97
C PHE A 384 12.95 -0.89 -1.79
N ARG A 385 12.92 -0.70 -3.11
CA ARG A 385 12.02 -1.41 -4.00
C ARG A 385 12.68 -1.75 -5.33
N ALA A 386 12.18 -2.79 -5.99
CA ALA A 386 12.46 -3.04 -7.40
C ALA A 386 11.53 -2.19 -8.28
N CYS A 387 12.07 -1.62 -9.33
CA CYS A 387 11.32 -0.86 -10.33
C CYS A 387 11.79 -1.27 -11.73
N GLY A 388 11.08 -2.23 -12.33
CA GLY A 388 11.56 -2.91 -13.51
C GLY A 388 12.84 -3.70 -13.22
N GLU A 389 13.87 -3.45 -13.99
CA GLU A 389 15.19 -4.08 -13.84
C GLU A 389 16.15 -3.31 -12.91
N ARG A 390 15.66 -2.28 -12.24
CA ARG A 390 16.47 -1.43 -11.37
C ARG A 390 16.01 -1.52 -9.91
N LEU A 391 16.94 -1.31 -9.00
CA LEU A 391 16.66 -1.05 -7.59
C LEU A 391 16.45 0.45 -7.38
N ILE A 392 15.50 0.81 -6.53
CA ILE A 392 15.21 2.18 -6.13
C ILE A 392 15.33 2.31 -4.62
N VAL A 393 16.01 3.37 -4.19
CA VAL A 393 16.07 3.83 -2.81
C VAL A 393 15.41 5.21 -2.74
N ILE A 394 14.42 5.36 -1.86
CA ILE A 394 13.75 6.64 -1.64
C ILE A 394 13.90 7.00 -0.17
N GLY A 395 14.45 8.15 0.07
CA GLY A 395 14.70 8.69 1.41
C GLY A 395 15.53 9.96 1.30
N GLY A 396 15.97 10.46 2.43
CA GLY A 396 16.86 11.62 2.48
C GLY A 396 16.96 12.19 3.88
N PRO A 397 18.01 12.96 4.16
CA PRO A 397 18.21 13.55 5.48
C PRO A 397 17.11 14.57 5.78
N ARG A 398 16.62 14.53 7.00
CA ARG A 398 15.85 15.63 7.57
C ARG A 398 16.81 16.73 7.96
N THR A 399 16.46 17.96 7.58
CA THR A 399 17.14 19.13 8.12
C THR A 399 16.23 19.85 9.12
N PRO A 400 16.76 20.65 10.05
CA PRO A 400 15.94 21.42 10.97
C PRO A 400 14.96 22.42 10.30
N VAL A 401 15.20 22.73 9.03
CA VAL A 401 14.42 23.70 8.22
C VAL A 401 13.48 22.99 7.23
N GLY A 402 13.44 21.67 7.24
CA GLY A 402 12.75 20.81 6.28
C GLY A 402 13.69 19.76 5.72
N GLY A 403 13.13 18.74 5.09
CA GLY A 403 13.88 17.65 4.48
C GLY A 403 13.83 17.69 2.97
N THR A 404 14.67 16.90 2.36
CA THR A 404 14.62 16.63 0.92
C THR A 404 14.51 15.12 0.72
N ILE A 405 13.46 14.69 0.04
CA ILE A 405 13.34 13.32 -0.44
C ILE A 405 14.13 13.20 -1.74
N GLU A 406 14.98 12.18 -1.79
CA GLU A 406 15.76 11.81 -2.97
C GLU A 406 15.32 10.44 -3.47
N ILE A 407 15.21 10.32 -4.79
CA ILE A 407 14.95 9.07 -5.48
C ILE A 407 16.23 8.66 -6.19
N ASN A 408 16.87 7.61 -5.70
CA ASN A 408 18.08 7.06 -6.27
C ASN A 408 17.79 5.72 -6.92
N SER A 409 18.45 5.42 -8.04
CA SER A 409 18.28 4.20 -8.80
C SER A 409 19.61 3.60 -9.18
N TRP A 410 19.69 2.27 -9.14
CA TRP A 410 20.85 1.52 -9.60
C TRP A 410 20.41 0.27 -10.37
N ASN A 411 21.16 -0.06 -11.44
CA ASN A 411 20.97 -1.30 -12.17
C ASN A 411 21.88 -2.40 -11.57
N PRO A 412 21.34 -3.49 -11.01
CA PRO A 412 22.15 -4.54 -10.41
C PRO A 412 23.04 -5.34 -11.39
N ASP A 413 22.86 -5.19 -12.69
CA ASP A 413 23.75 -5.78 -13.71
C ASP A 413 25.11 -5.05 -13.76
N ASP A 414 25.18 -3.81 -13.21
CA ASP A 414 26.43 -3.07 -13.07
C ASP A 414 27.26 -3.68 -11.94
N LYS A 415 28.57 -3.79 -12.16
CA LYS A 415 29.46 -4.53 -11.25
C LYS A 415 29.53 -3.99 -9.83
N GLN A 416 29.27 -2.69 -9.66
CA GLN A 416 29.26 -2.01 -8.35
C GLN A 416 28.04 -1.10 -8.25
N PRO A 417 27.51 -0.87 -7.05
CA PRO A 417 26.39 0.04 -6.86
C PRO A 417 26.79 1.49 -7.14
N GLU A 418 26.50 1.94 -8.34
CA GLU A 418 26.56 3.35 -8.70
C GLU A 418 25.13 3.89 -8.75
N TRP A 419 24.77 4.66 -7.74
CA TRP A 419 23.43 5.19 -7.60
C TRP A 419 23.24 6.48 -8.39
N ASP A 420 22.37 6.43 -9.38
CA ASP A 420 21.90 7.61 -10.10
C ASP A 420 20.86 8.35 -9.27
N LEU A 421 21.11 9.61 -8.95
CA LEU A 421 20.06 10.48 -8.43
C LEU A 421 19.08 10.80 -9.56
N ILE A 422 17.89 10.22 -9.51
CA ILE A 422 16.86 10.40 -10.54
C ILE A 422 16.15 11.74 -10.34
N ASP A 423 15.72 11.99 -9.09
CA ASP A 423 15.00 13.21 -8.73
C ASP A 423 15.07 13.50 -7.24
N ARG A 424 14.74 14.74 -6.87
CA ARG A 424 14.64 15.18 -5.49
C ARG A 424 13.60 16.29 -5.35
N ARG A 425 12.96 16.34 -4.19
CA ARG A 425 12.07 17.44 -3.85
C ARG A 425 12.07 17.74 -2.35
N PRO A 426 11.74 18.99 -1.94
CA PRO A 426 11.53 19.31 -0.54
C PRO A 426 10.40 18.47 0.07
N SER A 427 10.60 18.00 1.29
CA SER A 427 9.58 17.31 2.09
C SER A 427 9.80 17.60 3.56
N GLY A 428 8.72 17.85 4.29
CA GLY A 428 8.75 18.00 5.75
C GLY A 428 8.79 16.67 6.49
N ASN A 429 8.59 15.54 5.78
CA ASN A 429 8.43 14.21 6.38
C ASN A 429 9.24 13.16 5.63
N PHE A 430 9.47 12.03 6.30
CA PHE A 430 10.06 10.84 5.71
C PHE A 430 9.04 10.04 4.87
N VAL A 431 9.52 9.02 4.17
CA VAL A 431 8.64 8.11 3.41
C VAL A 431 7.93 7.16 4.37
N TYR A 432 6.60 7.27 4.44
CA TYR A 432 5.76 6.36 5.24
C TYR A 432 5.49 5.05 4.52
N ASN A 433 5.27 5.12 3.22
CA ASN A 433 4.90 3.98 2.39
C ASN A 433 5.45 4.10 0.98
N CYS A 434 5.69 2.95 0.35
CA CYS A 434 6.12 2.88 -1.02
C CYS A 434 5.69 1.57 -1.68
N ALA A 435 5.08 1.67 -2.85
CA ALA A 435 4.75 0.54 -3.70
C ALA A 435 5.12 0.84 -5.15
N VAL A 436 5.49 -0.18 -5.93
CA VAL A 436 5.78 -0.04 -7.35
C VAL A 436 4.73 -0.79 -8.14
N MET A 437 4.06 -0.10 -9.06
CA MET A 437 3.05 -0.68 -9.93
C MET A 437 3.59 -0.78 -11.35
N GLY A 438 3.69 -2.02 -11.85
CA GLY A 438 4.07 -2.35 -13.22
C GLY A 438 2.85 -2.71 -14.06
N CYS A 439 2.55 -1.92 -15.07
CA CYS A 439 1.43 -2.19 -15.99
C CYS A 439 1.59 -1.47 -17.33
#